data_e78a52b4688a4b3fb6c92d06f520b09a
#
_entry.id   e78a52b4688a4b3fb6c92d06f520b09a
#
_cell.length_a   1.000
_cell.length_b   1.000
_cell.length_c   1.000
_cell.angle_alpha   90.00
_cell.angle_beta   90.00
_cell.angle_gamma   90.00
#
_symmetry.space_group_name_H-M   'P 1'
#
loop_
_entity.id
_entity.type
_entity.pdbx_description
1 polymer ?
#
loop_
_entity_poly.entity_id
_entity_poly.type
_entity_poly.pdbx_seq_one_letter_code
_entity_poly.pdbx_strand_id
1 'polypeptide(L)'
;MIKQGREQGYRPELYVEPTAEVDSAVVGDAVKKAVAGLALIYPGLEVQEEGALLHVISPDQYRVGHEAHFAQVTERFMEYLRRGRMPDWEAPNMLTKYYITTKSLEIAKVQAPTQASN
;
A
#
# COMPACT_ATOMS: atom_id res chain seq x y z
N MET A 1 -2.10 -6.29 -5.03
CA MET A 1 -1.89 -5.11 -5.91
C MET A 1 -2.74 -3.95 -5.47
N ILE A 2 -2.39 -2.70 -5.86
CA ILE A 2 -3.27 -1.53 -5.67
C ILE A 2 -3.78 -1.13 -7.05
N LYS A 3 -5.10 -0.98 -7.19
CA LYS A 3 -5.74 -0.44 -8.39
C LYS A 3 -6.26 0.97 -8.09
N GLN A 4 -6.10 1.89 -9.05
CA GLN A 4 -6.55 3.28 -8.92
C GLN A 4 -6.97 3.79 -10.30
N GLY A 5 -7.95 3.12 -10.90
CA GLY A 5 -8.46 3.45 -12.23
C GLY A 5 -9.85 4.09 -12.17
N ARG A 6 -10.44 4.27 -13.35
CA ARG A 6 -11.81 4.77 -13.51
C ARG A 6 -12.82 3.89 -12.79
N GLU A 7 -12.62 2.57 -12.81
CA GLU A 7 -13.50 1.59 -12.13
C GLU A 7 -13.49 1.75 -10.62
N GLN A 8 -12.37 2.22 -10.03
CA GLN A 8 -12.24 2.54 -8.61
C GLN A 8 -12.58 4.00 -8.29
N GLY A 9 -13.14 4.76 -9.24
CA GLY A 9 -13.39 6.18 -9.06
C GLY A 9 -12.12 6.99 -8.79
N TYR A 10 -10.97 6.52 -9.32
CA TYR A 10 -9.62 7.08 -9.09
C TYR A 10 -9.15 7.03 -7.63
N ARG A 11 -9.76 6.18 -6.81
CA ARG A 11 -9.33 5.92 -5.42
C ARG A 11 -8.41 4.70 -5.38
N PRO A 12 -7.36 4.70 -4.54
CA PRO A 12 -6.54 3.52 -4.35
C PRO A 12 -7.32 2.42 -3.62
N GLU A 13 -7.48 1.27 -4.25
CA GLU A 13 -8.15 0.09 -3.70
C GLU A 13 -7.16 -1.07 -3.64
N LEU A 14 -7.18 -1.82 -2.55
CA LEU A 14 -6.27 -2.93 -2.30
C LEU A 14 -6.88 -4.26 -2.72
N TYR A 15 -6.19 -4.96 -3.62
CA TYR A 15 -6.55 -6.30 -4.06
C TYR A 15 -5.43 -7.29 -3.76
N VAL A 16 -5.78 -8.48 -3.35
CA VAL A 16 -4.87 -9.63 -3.25
C VAL A 16 -5.21 -10.60 -4.36
N GLU A 17 -4.22 -10.94 -5.17
CA GLU A 17 -4.32 -11.90 -6.28
C GLU A 17 -3.47 -13.12 -5.91
N PRO A 18 -4.07 -14.30 -5.73
CA PRO A 18 -3.32 -15.53 -5.55
C PRO A 18 -2.47 -15.82 -6.79
N THR A 19 -1.23 -16.24 -6.60
CA THR A 19 -0.39 -16.72 -7.71
C THR A 19 -0.79 -18.16 -8.07
N ALA A 20 -0.50 -18.57 -9.31
CA ALA A 20 -0.80 -19.92 -9.78
C ALA A 20 -0.11 -21.05 -8.97
N GLU A 21 0.91 -20.70 -8.20
CA GLU A 21 1.72 -21.65 -7.42
C GLU A 21 1.11 -21.95 -6.03
N VAL A 22 0.12 -21.16 -5.60
CA VAL A 22 -0.47 -21.27 -4.26
C VAL A 22 -1.98 -21.50 -4.39
N ASP A 23 -2.51 -22.42 -3.60
CA ASP A 23 -3.95 -22.67 -3.54
C ASP A 23 -4.69 -21.38 -3.14
N SER A 24 -5.62 -20.97 -3.99
CA SER A 24 -6.41 -19.74 -3.81
C SER A 24 -7.25 -19.78 -2.53
N ALA A 25 -7.73 -20.97 -2.12
CA ALA A 25 -8.49 -21.11 -0.89
C ALA A 25 -7.60 -20.82 0.35
N VAL A 26 -6.37 -21.31 0.36
CA VAL A 26 -5.40 -21.05 1.43
C VAL A 26 -5.07 -19.57 1.54
N VAL A 27 -4.88 -18.90 0.39
CA VAL A 27 -4.65 -17.45 0.36
C VAL A 27 -5.89 -16.70 0.85
N GLY A 28 -7.08 -17.12 0.41
CA GLY A 28 -8.36 -16.54 0.82
C GLY A 28 -8.54 -16.56 2.33
N ASP A 29 -8.35 -17.73 2.94
CA ASP A 29 -8.48 -17.92 4.39
C ASP A 29 -7.44 -17.09 5.16
N ALA A 30 -6.20 -17.04 4.68
CA ALA A 30 -5.14 -16.24 5.29
C ALA A 30 -5.47 -14.74 5.24
N VAL A 31 -5.95 -14.22 4.11
CA VAL A 31 -6.35 -12.81 3.95
C VAL A 31 -7.53 -12.48 4.85
N LYS A 32 -8.58 -13.31 4.84
CA LYS A 32 -9.76 -13.12 5.71
C LYS A 32 -9.37 -13.10 7.19
N LYS A 33 -8.51 -14.02 7.62
CA LYS A 33 -8.00 -14.04 8.99
C LYS A 33 -7.18 -12.81 9.35
N ALA A 34 -6.31 -12.36 8.45
CA ALA A 34 -5.50 -11.16 8.66
C ALA A 34 -6.37 -9.91 8.77
N VAL A 35 -7.35 -9.75 7.85
CA VAL A 35 -8.26 -8.60 7.87
C VAL A 35 -9.17 -8.64 9.11
N ALA A 36 -9.65 -9.81 9.51
CA ALA A 36 -10.42 -9.94 10.77
C ALA A 36 -9.61 -9.51 11.99
N GLY A 37 -8.32 -9.83 12.04
CA GLY A 37 -7.42 -9.34 13.09
C GLY A 37 -7.24 -7.83 13.06
N LEU A 38 -7.08 -7.24 11.87
CA LEU A 38 -6.97 -5.80 11.69
C LEU A 38 -8.28 -5.06 12.00
N ALA A 39 -9.43 -5.66 11.74
CA ALA A 39 -10.74 -5.07 12.01
C ALA A 39 -10.99 -4.83 13.52
N LEU A 40 -10.25 -5.49 14.41
CA LEU A 40 -10.27 -5.21 15.84
C LEU A 40 -9.68 -3.83 16.17
N ILE A 41 -8.75 -3.34 15.34
CA ILE A 41 -8.08 -2.04 15.49
C ILE A 41 -8.73 -1.01 14.56
N TYR A 42 -9.17 -1.44 13.38
CA TYR A 42 -9.78 -0.63 12.34
C TYR A 42 -11.18 -1.18 11.97
N PRO A 43 -12.19 -0.89 12.79
CA PRO A 43 -13.55 -1.41 12.58
C PRO A 43 -14.11 -1.07 11.18
N GLY A 44 -14.71 -2.07 10.55
CA GLY A 44 -15.30 -1.93 9.22
C GLY A 44 -14.38 -2.34 8.06
N LEU A 45 -13.16 -2.82 8.33
CA LEU A 45 -12.37 -3.50 7.30
C LEU A 45 -13.04 -4.82 6.93
N GLU A 46 -13.20 -5.06 5.62
CA GLU A 46 -13.87 -6.24 5.06
C GLU A 46 -13.08 -6.82 3.90
N VAL A 47 -13.36 -8.08 3.57
CA VAL A 47 -12.84 -8.74 2.37
C VAL A 47 -14.01 -9.18 1.51
N GLN A 48 -14.01 -8.75 0.25
CA GLN A 48 -14.97 -9.16 -0.76
C GLN A 48 -14.27 -9.99 -1.85
N GLU A 49 -14.90 -11.06 -2.26
CA GLU A 49 -14.40 -11.88 -3.37
C GLU A 49 -14.91 -11.30 -4.69
N GLU A 50 -14.00 -10.94 -5.59
CA GLU A 50 -14.29 -10.42 -6.93
C GLU A 50 -13.61 -11.33 -7.98
N GLY A 51 -14.31 -12.41 -8.33
CA GLY A 51 -13.76 -13.43 -9.23
C GLY A 51 -12.53 -14.11 -8.60
N ALA A 52 -11.36 -13.96 -9.21
CA ALA A 52 -10.11 -14.50 -8.69
C ALA A 52 -9.39 -13.56 -7.71
N LEU A 53 -9.92 -12.37 -7.47
CA LEU A 53 -9.32 -11.35 -6.62
C LEU A 53 -10.04 -11.28 -5.27
N LEU A 54 -9.29 -10.92 -4.24
CA LEU A 54 -9.82 -10.57 -2.93
C LEU A 54 -9.67 -9.06 -2.75
N HIS A 55 -10.76 -8.34 -2.75
CA HIS A 55 -10.80 -6.90 -2.51
C HIS A 55 -10.83 -6.64 -1.00
N VAL A 56 -9.83 -5.94 -0.48
CA VAL A 56 -9.79 -5.50 0.91
C VAL A 56 -10.40 -4.10 0.99
N ILE A 57 -11.62 -4.03 1.49
CA ILE A 57 -12.40 -2.80 1.57
C ILE A 57 -12.02 -2.02 2.83
N SER A 58 -11.57 -0.79 2.62
CA SER A 58 -11.31 0.16 3.70
C SER A 58 -12.44 1.19 3.79
N PRO A 59 -13.10 1.34 4.95
CA PRO A 59 -14.12 2.36 5.16
C PRO A 59 -13.63 3.79 4.89
N ASP A 60 -14.53 4.64 4.43
CA ASP A 60 -14.20 6.04 4.10
C ASP A 60 -13.64 6.84 5.29
N GLN A 61 -13.98 6.47 6.51
CA GLN A 61 -13.42 7.10 7.72
C GLN A 61 -11.89 7.01 7.83
N TYR A 62 -11.26 6.02 7.15
CA TYR A 62 -9.80 5.88 7.11
C TYR A 62 -9.17 6.49 5.86
N ARG A 63 -10.00 7.02 4.95
CA ARG A 63 -9.57 7.67 3.71
C ARG A 63 -9.36 9.15 3.97
N VAL A 64 -8.19 9.48 4.48
CA VAL A 64 -7.83 10.87 4.80
C VAL A 64 -7.30 11.59 3.57
N GLY A 65 -7.57 12.90 3.47
CA GLY A 65 -6.98 13.76 2.46
C GLY A 65 -5.48 14.00 2.68
N HIS A 66 -4.86 14.67 1.73
CA HIS A 66 -3.42 14.91 1.71
C HIS A 66 -2.93 15.63 2.98
N GLU A 67 -3.62 16.70 3.39
CA GLU A 67 -3.25 17.49 4.57
C GLU A 67 -3.38 16.68 5.86
N ALA A 68 -4.46 15.91 6.00
CA ALA A 68 -4.65 15.05 7.16
C ALA A 68 -3.61 13.93 7.22
N HIS A 69 -3.21 13.39 6.06
CA HIS A 69 -2.11 12.42 6.00
C HIS A 69 -0.78 13.02 6.47
N PHE A 70 -0.47 14.25 6.04
CA PHE A 70 0.73 14.95 6.52
C PHE A 70 0.69 15.22 8.03
N ALA A 71 -0.48 15.58 8.58
CA ALA A 71 -0.65 15.73 10.02
C ALA A 71 -0.32 14.41 10.75
N GLN A 72 -0.85 13.27 10.27
CA GLN A 72 -0.55 11.96 10.85
C GLN A 72 0.93 11.60 10.80
N VAL A 73 1.62 11.90 9.69
CA VAL A 73 3.07 11.68 9.57
C VAL A 73 3.83 12.54 10.57
N THR A 74 3.45 13.81 10.72
CA THR A 74 4.06 14.74 11.68
C THR A 74 3.84 14.29 13.12
N GLU A 75 2.63 13.89 13.48
CA GLU A 75 2.31 13.35 14.80
C GLU A 75 3.15 12.11 15.12
N ARG A 76 3.29 11.21 14.17
CA ARG A 76 4.12 10.01 14.32
C ARG A 76 5.59 10.36 14.53
N PHE A 77 6.11 11.33 13.77
CA PHE A 77 7.47 11.82 13.92
C PHE A 77 7.70 12.43 15.32
N MET A 78 6.77 13.27 15.79
CA MET A 78 6.83 13.85 17.14
C MET A 78 6.78 12.79 18.24
N GLU A 79 6.01 11.71 18.03
CA GLU A 79 5.98 10.58 18.94
C GLU A 79 7.35 9.87 19.01
N TYR A 80 8.02 9.67 17.87
CA TYR A 80 9.37 9.08 17.82
C TYR A 80 10.39 9.96 18.54
N LEU A 81 10.33 11.28 18.33
CA LEU A 81 11.20 12.23 19.04
C LEU A 81 11.00 12.14 20.54
N ARG A 82 9.75 12.12 21.01
CA ARG A 82 9.44 12.03 22.45
C ARG A 82 9.93 10.71 23.07
N ARG A 83 9.87 9.61 22.30
CA ARG A 83 10.35 8.29 22.72
C ARG A 83 11.86 8.11 22.60
N GLY A 84 12.55 9.01 21.90
CA GLY A 84 13.98 8.93 21.61
C GLY A 84 14.36 7.78 20.64
N ARG A 85 13.36 7.13 20.01
CA ARG A 85 13.59 6.03 19.07
C ARG A 85 12.47 5.88 18.05
N MET A 86 12.82 5.43 16.84
CA MET A 86 11.89 4.93 15.82
C MET A 86 11.73 3.41 15.96
N PRO A 87 10.64 2.83 15.42
CA PRO A 87 10.57 1.38 15.21
C PRO A 87 11.69 0.87 14.29
N ASP A 88 12.17 -0.35 14.54
CA ASP A 88 13.30 -0.93 13.79
C ASP A 88 13.01 -1.11 12.29
N TRP A 89 11.75 -1.21 11.91
CA TRP A 89 11.32 -1.33 10.51
C TRP A 89 11.29 0.02 9.75
N GLU A 90 11.25 1.16 10.43
CA GLU A 90 11.05 2.47 9.78
C GLU A 90 12.21 2.84 8.85
N ALA A 91 13.44 2.78 9.34
CA ALA A 91 14.61 3.11 8.54
C ALA A 91 14.81 2.14 7.35
N PRO A 92 14.73 0.81 7.50
CA PRO A 92 14.78 -0.11 6.36
C PRO A 92 13.71 0.15 5.30
N ASN A 93 12.47 0.43 5.71
CA ASN A 93 11.38 0.72 4.77
C ASN A 93 11.62 2.02 4.00
N MET A 94 12.09 3.06 4.67
CA MET A 94 12.44 4.33 4.05
C MET A 94 13.59 4.17 3.03
N LEU A 95 14.64 3.46 3.41
CA LEU A 95 15.77 3.18 2.51
C LEU A 95 15.32 2.37 1.28
N THR A 96 14.49 1.35 1.49
CA THR A 96 13.93 0.53 0.41
C THR A 96 13.11 1.38 -0.55
N LYS A 97 12.24 2.26 -0.04
CA LYS A 97 11.44 3.18 -0.85
C LYS A 97 12.33 4.05 -1.74
N TYR A 98 13.33 4.71 -1.16
CA TYR A 98 14.22 5.59 -1.91
C TYR A 98 15.10 4.82 -2.89
N TYR A 99 15.58 3.63 -2.53
CA TYR A 99 16.32 2.77 -3.45
C TYR A 99 15.48 2.40 -4.68
N ILE A 100 14.26 1.92 -4.47
CA ILE A 100 13.35 1.53 -5.56
C ILE A 100 13.05 2.72 -6.47
N THR A 101 12.69 3.87 -5.91
CA THR A 101 12.33 5.06 -6.71
C THR A 101 13.52 5.60 -7.50
N THR A 102 14.71 5.65 -6.89
CA THR A 102 15.93 6.10 -7.56
C THR A 102 16.34 5.13 -8.67
N LYS A 103 16.30 3.83 -8.38
CA LYS A 103 16.66 2.81 -9.35
C LYS A 103 15.69 2.75 -10.53
N SER A 104 14.42 2.91 -10.28
CA SER A 104 13.40 3.01 -11.34
C SER A 104 13.66 4.19 -12.26
N LEU A 105 14.05 5.34 -11.71
CA LEU A 105 14.40 6.53 -12.51
C LEU A 105 15.65 6.30 -13.36
N GLU A 106 16.69 5.64 -12.81
CA GLU A 106 17.89 5.27 -13.58
C GLU A 106 17.53 4.36 -14.77
N ILE A 107 16.73 3.32 -14.54
CA ILE A 107 16.28 2.40 -15.59
C ILE A 107 15.48 3.15 -16.65
N ALA A 108 14.54 4.00 -16.25
CA ALA A 108 13.72 4.78 -17.17
C ALA A 108 14.56 5.71 -18.06
N LYS A 109 15.61 6.34 -17.51
CA LYS A 109 16.53 7.19 -18.29
C LYS A 109 17.33 6.41 -19.33
N VAL A 110 17.71 5.16 -19.02
CA VAL A 110 18.44 4.29 -19.97
C VAL A 110 17.53 3.79 -21.09
N GLN A 111 16.24 3.55 -20.78
CA GLN A 111 15.27 3.02 -21.72
C GLN A 111 14.55 4.11 -22.53
N ALA A 112 14.64 5.37 -22.15
CA ALA A 112 14.05 6.46 -22.89
C ALA A 112 14.71 6.56 -24.28
N PRO A 113 13.96 6.46 -25.39
CA PRO A 113 14.54 6.67 -26.73
C PRO A 113 15.07 8.10 -26.77
N THR A 114 16.33 8.24 -27.24
CA THR A 114 16.91 9.54 -27.52
C THR A 114 16.01 10.24 -28.54
N GLN A 115 15.20 11.21 -28.09
CA GLN A 115 14.47 12.05 -29.03
C GLN A 115 15.53 12.79 -29.84
N ALA A 116 15.70 12.37 -31.08
CA ALA A 116 16.50 13.06 -32.05
C ALA A 116 15.90 14.49 -32.21
N SER A 117 16.66 15.47 -31.79
CA SER A 117 16.35 16.86 -32.04
C SER A 117 16.37 17.08 -33.53
N ASN A 118 15.19 17.29 -34.11
CA ASN A 118 15.04 17.91 -35.43
C ASN A 118 14.91 19.40 -35.27
#